data_e017043afc6835bd051bfc141c3c8576
#
_entry.id   e017043afc6835bd051bfc141c3c8576
#
_cell.length_a   1.000
_cell.length_b   1.000
_cell.length_c   1.000
_cell.angle_alpha   90.00
_cell.angle_beta   90.00
_cell.angle_gamma   90.00
#
_symmetry.space_group_name_H-M   'P 1'
#
loop_
_entity.id
_entity.type
_entity.pdbx_description
1 polymer ?
#
loop_
_entity_poly.entity_id
_entity_poly.type
_entity_poly.pdbx_seq_one_letter_code
_entity_poly.pdbx_strand_id
1 'polypeptide(L)'
;IINNKNMNIRIITLAIVTLLVQNAWAQNTFKAIVKDGKNKEILIGVNAVLNKTTNGASSDENGIITISNIPNGVQHITFSYLGYESETKSFSFPLSSTAPVEIFLEQDEEILEEVIISSTRGTRSIQNIPTRVEFISSEELGEKGSMKPGDIRMLLNESTGIITQQTS
;
A
#
# COMPACT_ATOMS: atom_id res chain seq x y z
N ILE A 1 -69.01 26.75 -0.25
CA ILE A 1 -68.03 27.65 -0.91
C ILE A 1 -66.66 27.25 -0.34
N ILE A 2 -65.89 26.49 -1.09
CA ILE A 2 -64.57 26.09 -0.69
C ILE A 2 -63.64 27.30 -0.75
N ASN A 3 -63.08 27.69 0.40
CA ASN A 3 -62.27 28.88 0.51
C ASN A 3 -60.97 28.72 -0.30
N ASN A 4 -60.84 29.44 -1.42
CA ASN A 4 -59.67 29.38 -2.32
C ASN A 4 -58.28 29.54 -1.61
N LYS A 5 -58.25 30.25 -0.49
CA LYS A 5 -57.05 30.47 0.30
C LYS A 5 -56.53 29.18 0.93
N ASN A 6 -57.41 28.31 1.41
CA ASN A 6 -57.06 27.03 1.99
C ASN A 6 -56.67 25.97 0.93
N MET A 7 -57.23 26.11 -0.28
CA MET A 7 -56.88 25.28 -1.43
C MET A 7 -55.44 25.54 -1.91
N ASN A 8 -55.04 26.80 -2.01
CA ASN A 8 -53.69 27.17 -2.41
C ASN A 8 -52.64 26.70 -1.39
N ILE A 9 -52.95 26.80 -0.08
CA ILE A 9 -52.03 26.29 0.97
C ILE A 9 -51.87 24.81 0.86
N ARG A 10 -52.92 24.03 0.62
CA ARG A 10 -52.84 22.58 0.45
C ARG A 10 -52.02 22.16 -0.78
N ILE A 11 -52.14 22.90 -1.87
CA ILE A 11 -51.37 22.67 -3.10
C ILE A 11 -49.91 22.99 -2.86
N ILE A 12 -49.61 24.08 -2.17
CA ILE A 12 -48.23 24.46 -1.82
C ILE A 12 -47.59 23.43 -0.88
N THR A 13 -48.28 22.95 0.15
CA THR A 13 -47.79 21.92 1.05
C THR A 13 -47.56 20.60 0.32
N LEU A 14 -48.47 20.21 -0.59
CA LEU A 14 -48.30 19.01 -1.40
C LEU A 14 -47.06 19.12 -2.32
N ALA A 15 -46.86 20.27 -2.94
CA ALA A 15 -45.70 20.56 -3.79
C ALA A 15 -44.37 20.53 -3.01
N ILE A 16 -44.36 21.05 -1.79
CA ILE A 16 -43.17 21.00 -0.92
C ILE A 16 -42.88 19.56 -0.49
N VAL A 17 -43.89 18.78 -0.13
CA VAL A 17 -43.72 17.36 0.24
C VAL A 17 -43.21 16.54 -0.94
N THR A 18 -43.68 16.75 -2.16
CA THR A 18 -43.20 16.07 -3.35
C THR A 18 -41.76 16.47 -3.69
N LEU A 19 -41.36 17.71 -3.45
CA LEU A 19 -39.99 18.18 -3.65
C LEU A 19 -38.99 17.54 -2.67
N LEU A 20 -39.42 17.27 -1.42
CA LEU A 20 -38.58 16.65 -0.38
C LEU A 20 -38.35 15.16 -0.61
N VAL A 21 -39.27 14.46 -1.31
CA VAL A 21 -39.17 13.01 -1.55
C VAL A 21 -38.13 12.69 -2.66
N GLN A 22 -37.71 13.65 -3.46
CA GLN A 22 -36.83 13.43 -4.61
C GLN A 22 -35.37 13.20 -4.22
N ASN A 23 -34.99 13.38 -2.96
CA ASN A 23 -33.62 13.19 -2.49
C ASN A 23 -33.34 11.79 -1.91
N ALA A 24 -34.22 10.81 -2.09
CA ALA A 24 -33.93 9.41 -1.78
C ALA A 24 -33.02 8.83 -2.86
N TRP A 25 -31.73 9.23 -2.84
CA TRP A 25 -30.69 8.68 -3.70
C TRP A 25 -30.49 7.23 -3.27
N ALA A 26 -30.69 6.31 -4.19
CA ALA A 26 -30.36 4.92 -3.96
C ALA A 26 -28.85 4.84 -3.69
N GLN A 27 -28.48 4.60 -2.44
CA GLN A 27 -27.09 4.46 -2.02
C GLN A 27 -26.67 3.01 -2.24
N ASN A 28 -25.81 2.80 -3.24
CA ASN A 28 -25.31 1.48 -3.51
C ASN A 28 -24.18 1.14 -2.53
N THR A 29 -24.05 -0.15 -2.24
CA THR A 29 -22.94 -0.71 -1.46
C THR A 29 -22.16 -1.68 -2.34
N PHE A 30 -20.86 -1.49 -2.38
CA PHE A 30 -19.92 -2.38 -3.05
C PHE A 30 -19.25 -3.29 -2.02
N LYS A 31 -19.18 -4.59 -2.33
CA LYS A 31 -18.43 -5.56 -1.54
C LYS A 31 -17.45 -6.32 -2.43
N ALA A 32 -16.21 -6.42 -1.98
CA ALA A 32 -15.18 -7.19 -2.67
C ALA A 32 -14.37 -8.01 -1.68
N ILE A 33 -13.81 -9.14 -2.15
CA ILE A 33 -12.79 -9.90 -1.45
C ILE A 33 -11.50 -9.73 -2.24
N VAL A 34 -10.44 -9.26 -1.58
CA VAL A 34 -9.15 -9.04 -2.23
C VAL A 34 -8.19 -10.18 -1.90
N LYS A 35 -7.55 -10.69 -2.95
CA LYS A 35 -6.62 -11.82 -2.88
C LYS A 35 -5.35 -11.52 -3.67
N ASP A 36 -4.27 -12.16 -3.28
CA ASP A 36 -3.03 -12.20 -4.06
C ASP A 36 -3.25 -12.91 -5.41
N GLY A 37 -2.73 -12.34 -6.48
CA GLY A 37 -2.85 -12.88 -7.83
C GLY A 37 -2.16 -14.22 -8.01
N LYS A 38 -1.02 -14.46 -7.33
CA LYS A 38 -0.19 -15.67 -7.46
C LYS A 38 -0.69 -16.82 -6.58
N ASN A 39 -0.77 -16.60 -5.27
CA ASN A 39 -1.07 -17.65 -4.29
C ASN A 39 -2.53 -17.74 -3.85
N LYS A 40 -3.36 -16.76 -4.26
CA LYS A 40 -4.79 -16.66 -3.91
C LYS A 40 -5.06 -16.44 -2.41
N GLU A 41 -4.05 -16.07 -1.65
CA GLU A 41 -4.19 -15.73 -0.25
C GLU A 41 -4.97 -14.42 -0.08
N ILE A 42 -5.66 -14.31 1.04
CA ILE A 42 -6.45 -13.12 1.39
C ILE A 42 -5.49 -11.99 1.76
N LEU A 43 -5.72 -10.80 1.21
CA LEU A 43 -4.95 -9.60 1.51
C LEU A 43 -5.72 -8.71 2.50
N ILE A 44 -5.12 -8.50 3.68
CA ILE A 44 -5.65 -7.66 4.77
C ILE A 44 -5.07 -6.26 4.66
N GLY A 45 -5.89 -5.22 4.85
CA GLY A 45 -5.43 -3.83 4.84
C GLY A 45 -5.27 -3.22 3.44
N VAL A 46 -5.80 -3.86 2.39
CA VAL A 46 -5.87 -3.28 1.05
C VAL A 46 -6.78 -2.06 1.06
N ASN A 47 -6.32 -0.95 0.53
CA ASN A 47 -7.13 0.24 0.39
C ASN A 47 -7.89 0.22 -0.94
N ALA A 48 -9.20 0.47 -0.89
CA ALA A 48 -10.04 0.70 -2.06
C ALA A 48 -10.68 2.07 -1.98
N VAL A 49 -10.50 2.88 -3.02
CA VAL A 49 -10.99 4.26 -3.07
C VAL A 49 -11.82 4.46 -4.33
N LEU A 50 -13.01 5.06 -4.15
CA LEU A 50 -13.87 5.47 -5.25
C LEU A 50 -13.25 6.71 -5.90
N ASN A 51 -12.84 6.59 -7.17
CA ASN A 51 -12.14 7.65 -7.89
C ASN A 51 -12.92 8.98 -7.89
N LYS A 52 -12.19 10.09 -7.83
CA LYS A 52 -12.72 11.46 -7.74
C LYS A 52 -13.52 11.76 -6.46
N THR A 53 -13.42 10.90 -5.45
CA THR A 53 -14.04 11.11 -4.14
C THR A 53 -13.07 10.78 -3.03
N THR A 54 -13.42 11.09 -1.79
CA THR A 54 -12.71 10.62 -0.58
C THR A 54 -13.36 9.37 0.01
N ASN A 55 -14.34 8.80 -0.68
CA ASN A 55 -15.04 7.61 -0.20
C ASN A 55 -14.23 6.37 -0.50
N GLY A 56 -13.90 5.61 0.52
CA GLY A 56 -13.10 4.39 0.42
C GLY A 56 -13.18 3.56 1.68
N ALA A 57 -12.59 2.38 1.63
CA ALA A 57 -12.50 1.45 2.75
C ALA A 57 -11.25 0.58 2.60
N SER A 58 -10.80 -0.01 3.72
CA SER A 58 -9.72 -1.00 3.72
C SER A 58 -10.30 -2.40 3.93
N SER A 59 -9.58 -3.43 3.43
CA SER A 59 -9.98 -4.83 3.66
C SER A 59 -9.81 -5.23 5.12
N ASP A 60 -10.77 -6.00 5.61
CA ASP A 60 -10.78 -6.57 6.96
C ASP A 60 -9.92 -7.85 7.07
N GLU A 61 -9.98 -8.54 8.21
CA GLU A 61 -9.27 -9.80 8.48
C GLU A 61 -9.66 -10.94 7.52
N ASN A 62 -10.81 -10.84 6.87
CA ASN A 62 -11.28 -11.78 5.86
C ASN A 62 -11.00 -11.30 4.43
N GLY A 63 -10.26 -10.21 4.27
CA GLY A 63 -9.98 -9.57 2.99
C GLY A 63 -11.20 -8.88 2.37
N ILE A 64 -12.26 -8.64 3.15
CA ILE A 64 -13.50 -8.05 2.65
C ILE A 64 -13.42 -6.53 2.73
N ILE A 65 -13.70 -5.89 1.60
CA ILE A 65 -13.88 -4.44 1.50
C ILE A 65 -15.37 -4.14 1.35
N THR A 66 -15.86 -3.15 2.08
CA THR A 66 -17.23 -2.65 1.95
C THR A 66 -17.23 -1.14 1.79
N ILE A 67 -17.63 -0.64 0.63
CA ILE A 67 -17.79 0.80 0.34
C ILE A 67 -19.27 1.08 0.20
N SER A 68 -19.78 2.00 1.02
CA SER A 68 -21.18 2.46 0.99
C SER A 68 -21.30 3.80 0.27
N ASN A 69 -22.54 4.23 0.01
CA ASN A 69 -22.85 5.55 -0.57
C ASN A 69 -22.25 5.76 -1.97
N ILE A 70 -22.30 4.72 -2.82
CA ILE A 70 -21.80 4.79 -4.18
C ILE A 70 -22.92 5.32 -5.10
N PRO A 71 -22.64 6.36 -5.92
CA PRO A 71 -23.59 6.88 -6.89
C PRO A 71 -23.95 5.86 -7.97
N ASN A 72 -25.13 6.02 -8.57
CA ASN A 72 -25.51 5.23 -9.74
C ASN A 72 -24.61 5.53 -10.96
N GLY A 73 -24.54 4.58 -11.87
CA GLY A 73 -23.77 4.69 -13.10
C GLY A 73 -22.41 3.99 -13.01
N VAL A 74 -21.55 4.28 -13.98
CA VAL A 74 -20.21 3.69 -14.04
C VAL A 74 -19.28 4.41 -13.06
N GLN A 75 -18.73 3.64 -12.13
CA GLN A 75 -17.81 4.11 -11.12
C GLN A 75 -16.48 3.35 -11.25
N HIS A 76 -15.38 4.05 -10.96
CA HIS A 76 -14.05 3.48 -10.95
C HIS A 76 -13.56 3.35 -9.51
N ILE A 77 -13.09 2.18 -9.13
CA ILE A 77 -12.54 1.90 -7.80
C ILE A 77 -11.08 1.50 -7.99
N THR A 78 -10.19 2.22 -7.32
CA THR A 78 -8.76 1.91 -7.31
C THR A 78 -8.42 1.15 -6.05
N PHE A 79 -7.78 0.01 -6.23
CA PHE A 79 -7.27 -0.85 -5.17
C PHE A 79 -5.76 -0.65 -5.08
N SER A 80 -5.24 -0.46 -3.87
CA SER A 80 -3.82 -0.27 -3.62
C SER A 80 -3.37 -0.99 -2.35
N TYR A 81 -2.19 -1.60 -2.39
CA TYR A 81 -1.59 -2.28 -1.26
C TYR A 81 -0.06 -2.17 -1.36
N LEU A 82 0.61 -2.13 -0.20
CA LEU A 82 2.07 -1.99 -0.17
C LEU A 82 2.73 -3.25 -0.77
N GLY A 83 3.61 -3.06 -1.75
CA GLY A 83 4.29 -4.15 -2.45
C GLY A 83 3.45 -4.79 -3.57
N TYR A 84 2.34 -4.16 -3.96
CA TYR A 84 1.48 -4.61 -5.06
C TYR A 84 1.21 -3.48 -6.04
N GLU A 85 1.02 -3.83 -7.29
CA GLU A 85 0.56 -2.88 -8.30
C GLU A 85 -0.84 -2.38 -7.98
N SER A 86 -1.05 -1.07 -8.16
CA SER A 86 -2.38 -0.48 -7.98
C SER A 86 -3.27 -0.82 -9.17
N GLU A 87 -4.44 -1.38 -8.91
CA GLU A 87 -5.41 -1.77 -9.94
C GLU A 87 -6.67 -0.92 -9.89
N THR A 88 -7.13 -0.42 -11.03
CA THR A 88 -8.39 0.31 -11.16
C THR A 88 -9.39 -0.50 -11.96
N LYS A 89 -10.54 -0.81 -11.35
CA LYS A 89 -11.65 -1.51 -11.98
C LYS A 89 -12.89 -0.64 -12.09
N SER A 90 -13.64 -0.86 -13.17
CA SER A 90 -14.89 -0.14 -13.46
C SER A 90 -16.10 -1.01 -13.13
N PHE A 91 -17.04 -0.46 -12.38
CA PHE A 91 -18.27 -1.13 -11.98
C PHE A 91 -19.48 -0.26 -12.34
N SER A 92 -20.55 -0.87 -12.85
CA SER A 92 -21.83 -0.19 -13.13
C SER A 92 -22.79 -0.40 -11.98
N PHE A 93 -23.21 0.67 -11.35
CA PHE A 93 -24.14 0.63 -10.22
C PHE A 93 -25.55 1.03 -10.65
N PRO A 94 -26.61 0.37 -10.10
CA PRO A 94 -26.55 -0.73 -9.11
C PRO A 94 -25.98 -2.03 -9.67
N LEU A 95 -25.20 -2.75 -8.84
CA LEU A 95 -24.67 -4.05 -9.22
C LEU A 95 -25.81 -5.07 -9.36
N SER A 96 -25.71 -5.93 -10.36
CA SER A 96 -26.68 -7.00 -10.62
C SER A 96 -26.64 -8.13 -9.57
N SER A 97 -25.54 -8.22 -8.81
CA SER A 97 -25.31 -9.24 -7.78
C SER A 97 -24.91 -8.60 -6.47
N THR A 98 -25.42 -9.14 -5.38
CA THR A 98 -25.04 -8.79 -4.00
C THR A 98 -23.85 -9.60 -3.50
N ALA A 99 -23.38 -10.60 -4.26
CA ALA A 99 -22.21 -11.39 -3.90
C ALA A 99 -20.93 -10.51 -3.95
N PRO A 100 -19.97 -10.72 -3.04
CA PRO A 100 -18.69 -10.01 -3.09
C PRO A 100 -17.94 -10.30 -4.41
N VAL A 101 -17.37 -9.27 -4.99
CA VAL A 101 -16.55 -9.37 -6.20
C VAL A 101 -15.15 -9.82 -5.80
N GLU A 102 -14.58 -10.81 -6.47
CA GLU A 102 -13.18 -11.18 -6.24
C GLU A 102 -12.24 -10.23 -7.00
N ILE A 103 -11.28 -9.67 -6.29
CA ILE A 103 -10.23 -8.79 -6.82
C ILE A 103 -8.89 -9.48 -6.55
N PHE A 104 -8.05 -9.53 -7.57
CA PHE A 104 -6.71 -10.09 -7.48
C PHE A 104 -5.71 -8.96 -7.71
N LEU A 105 -4.77 -8.75 -6.79
CA LEU A 105 -3.67 -7.82 -6.94
C LEU A 105 -2.39 -8.58 -7.28
N GLU A 106 -1.59 -8.04 -8.16
CA GLU A 106 -0.30 -8.60 -8.53
C GLU A 106 0.81 -7.91 -7.73
N GLN A 107 1.81 -8.68 -7.30
CA GLN A 107 2.96 -8.14 -6.59
C GLN A 107 3.77 -7.26 -7.54
N ASP A 108 4.18 -6.10 -7.05
CA ASP A 108 5.05 -5.19 -7.77
C ASP A 108 6.48 -5.75 -7.75
N GLU A 109 6.92 -6.30 -8.88
CA GLU A 109 8.24 -6.91 -9.02
C GLU A 109 9.36 -5.85 -9.08
N GLU A 110 9.05 -4.59 -9.42
CA GLU A 110 10.04 -3.51 -9.48
C GLU A 110 10.57 -3.12 -8.08
N ILE A 111 9.80 -3.35 -7.01
CA ILE A 111 10.24 -3.07 -5.63
C ILE A 111 11.32 -4.08 -5.17
N LEU A 112 11.45 -5.23 -5.82
CA LEU A 112 12.43 -6.25 -5.49
C LEU A 112 13.78 -6.06 -6.20
N GLU A 113 13.88 -5.17 -7.18
CA GLU A 113 15.15 -4.83 -7.81
C GLU A 113 15.91 -3.81 -6.96
N GLU A 114 16.85 -4.39 -6.20
CA GLU A 114 18.07 -3.79 -5.70
C GLU A 114 17.92 -2.41 -5.00
N VAL A 115 17.96 -2.43 -3.67
CA VAL A 115 18.33 -1.24 -2.90
C VAL A 115 19.75 -0.84 -3.33
N ILE A 116 19.88 -0.08 -4.42
CA ILE A 116 21.12 0.59 -4.78
C ILE A 116 21.33 1.67 -3.72
N ILE A 117 22.14 1.35 -2.71
CA ILE A 117 22.66 2.35 -1.79
C ILE A 117 23.61 3.24 -2.61
N SER A 118 23.07 4.25 -3.27
CA SER A 118 23.87 5.30 -3.88
C SER A 118 24.51 6.11 -2.76
N SER A 119 25.73 5.76 -2.42
CA SER A 119 26.60 6.61 -1.61
C SER A 119 26.77 7.96 -2.33
N THR A 120 26.38 9.05 -1.68
CA THR A 120 26.30 10.42 -2.19
C THR A 120 27.61 11.05 -2.67
N ARG A 121 28.65 10.25 -2.99
CA ARG A 121 29.94 10.74 -3.50
C ARG A 121 30.49 10.01 -4.72
N GLY A 122 29.66 9.49 -5.59
CA GLY A 122 30.14 8.95 -6.88
C GLY A 122 29.22 7.88 -7.41
N THR A 123 28.90 7.96 -8.67
CA THR A 123 28.20 6.98 -9.50
C THR A 123 29.03 5.68 -9.67
N ARG A 124 29.42 5.04 -8.56
CA ARG A 124 30.09 3.74 -8.61
C ARG A 124 29.19 2.71 -7.95
N SER A 125 28.66 1.81 -8.74
CA SER A 125 27.99 0.60 -8.28
C SER A 125 28.95 -0.19 -7.35
N ILE A 126 28.41 -0.77 -6.27
CA ILE A 126 29.16 -1.62 -5.33
C ILE A 126 29.84 -2.80 -6.06
N GLN A 127 29.27 -3.24 -7.19
CA GLN A 127 29.86 -4.29 -8.04
C GLN A 127 31.20 -3.90 -8.65
N ASN A 128 31.50 -2.60 -8.76
CA ASN A 128 32.74 -2.10 -9.34
C ASN A 128 33.76 -1.62 -8.29
N ILE A 129 33.48 -1.77 -7.00
CA ILE A 129 34.45 -1.51 -5.94
C ILE A 129 35.18 -2.85 -5.70
N PRO A 130 36.50 -2.93 -5.96
CA PRO A 130 37.25 -4.12 -5.58
C PRO A 130 37.32 -4.17 -4.06
N THR A 131 36.29 -4.69 -3.44
CA THR A 131 36.29 -5.03 -2.02
C THR A 131 37.13 -6.29 -1.85
N ARG A 132 38.36 -6.11 -1.39
CA ARG A 132 39.18 -7.22 -0.94
C ARG A 132 38.59 -7.66 0.41
N VAL A 133 37.92 -8.79 0.41
CA VAL A 133 37.48 -9.45 1.65
C VAL A 133 38.58 -10.36 2.08
N GLU A 134 39.28 -10.01 3.14
CA GLU A 134 40.24 -10.93 3.81
C GLU A 134 39.50 -11.67 4.91
N PHE A 135 39.51 -12.99 4.82
CA PHE A 135 39.03 -13.86 5.89
C PHE A 135 40.23 -14.19 6.80
N ILE A 136 40.15 -13.75 8.06
CA ILE A 136 41.10 -14.20 9.09
C ILE A 136 40.61 -15.57 9.52
N SER A 137 41.43 -16.60 9.25
CA SER A 137 41.09 -17.98 9.60
C SER A 137 41.13 -18.19 11.13
N SER A 138 40.39 -19.18 11.61
CA SER A 138 40.44 -19.55 13.04
C SER A 138 41.81 -20.02 13.50
N GLU A 139 42.61 -20.50 12.56
CA GLU A 139 44.01 -20.95 12.78
C GLU A 139 44.93 -19.75 13.05
N GLU A 140 44.80 -18.70 12.27
CA GLU A 140 45.50 -17.43 12.41
C GLU A 140 45.12 -16.67 13.70
N LEU A 141 43.84 -16.75 14.10
CA LEU A 141 43.36 -16.26 15.40
C LEU A 141 43.94 -17.11 16.55
N GLY A 142 44.12 -18.40 16.37
CA GLY A 142 44.70 -19.32 17.38
C GLY A 142 46.18 -19.06 17.62
N GLU A 143 46.98 -18.84 16.58
CA GLU A 143 48.40 -18.51 16.69
C GLU A 143 48.62 -17.14 17.37
N LYS A 144 47.74 -16.19 17.10
CA LYS A 144 47.81 -14.84 17.68
C LYS A 144 47.05 -14.72 19.02
N GLY A 145 46.39 -15.77 19.48
CA GLY A 145 45.62 -15.82 20.74
C GLY A 145 46.44 -15.69 22.01
N SER A 146 47.79 -15.82 21.91
CA SER A 146 48.73 -15.57 23.02
C SER A 146 49.15 -14.09 23.13
N MET A 147 48.66 -13.20 22.27
CA MET A 147 48.96 -11.77 22.33
C MET A 147 48.22 -11.09 23.48
N LYS A 148 48.84 -10.10 24.11
CA LYS A 148 48.24 -9.34 25.19
C LYS A 148 47.00 -8.60 24.69
N PRO A 149 45.92 -8.49 25.49
CA PRO A 149 44.79 -7.66 25.16
C PRO A 149 45.25 -6.21 24.95
N GLY A 150 45.15 -5.70 23.74
CA GLY A 150 45.60 -4.38 23.32
C GLY A 150 46.41 -4.34 22.04
N ASP A 151 46.97 -5.47 21.61
CA ASP A 151 47.76 -5.56 20.37
C ASP A 151 46.93 -5.87 19.13
N ILE A 152 45.64 -5.58 19.17
CA ILE A 152 44.74 -5.63 18.00
C ILE A 152 45.29 -4.79 16.82
N ARG A 153 46.07 -3.76 17.12
CA ARG A 153 46.76 -2.95 16.10
C ARG A 153 47.70 -3.77 15.21
N MET A 154 48.38 -4.74 15.77
CA MET A 154 49.33 -5.56 15.04
C MET A 154 48.59 -6.43 14.03
N LEU A 155 47.41 -6.93 14.41
CA LEU A 155 46.52 -7.71 13.58
C LEU A 155 45.93 -6.89 12.44
N LEU A 156 45.60 -5.63 12.69
CA LEU A 156 45.04 -4.70 11.70
C LEU A 156 46.10 -4.11 10.77
N ASN A 157 47.37 -3.99 11.21
CA ASN A 157 48.44 -3.47 10.37
C ASN A 157 48.98 -4.51 9.35
N GLU A 158 48.72 -5.81 9.60
CA GLU A 158 49.07 -6.86 8.64
C GLU A 158 48.04 -6.99 7.53
N SER A 159 46.80 -6.53 7.76
CA SER A 159 45.81 -6.44 6.69
C SER A 159 46.08 -5.23 5.78
N THR A 160 46.41 -5.53 4.52
CA THR A 160 46.75 -4.51 3.54
C THR A 160 45.57 -3.54 3.32
N GLY A 161 45.73 -2.28 3.74
CA GLY A 161 44.76 -1.21 3.52
C GLY A 161 44.16 -0.56 4.77
N ILE A 162 44.49 -1.07 5.97
CA ILE A 162 44.07 -0.44 7.24
C ILE A 162 45.29 0.26 7.87
N ILE A 163 45.25 1.56 7.95
CA ILE A 163 46.27 2.38 8.64
C ILE A 163 45.67 2.80 9.99
N THR A 164 46.28 2.36 11.07
CA THR A 164 45.88 2.76 12.43
C THR A 164 46.64 4.02 12.84
N GLN A 165 45.93 5.11 13.13
CA GLN A 165 46.53 6.36 13.59
C GLN A 165 46.48 6.42 15.12
N GLN A 166 47.64 6.72 15.74
CA GLN A 166 47.71 6.93 17.16
C GLN A 166 47.42 8.39 17.48
N THR A 167 46.33 8.65 18.18
CA THR A 167 46.07 9.95 18.83
C THR A 167 46.81 9.96 20.16
N SER A 168 47.75 10.88 20.30
CA SER A 168 48.43 11.19 21.56
C SER A 168 47.53 11.93 22.54
#